data_65fef23fb11b91c1a03677a5752bda88
#
_entry.id   65fef23fb11b91c1a03677a5752bda88
#
_cell.length_a   1.000
_cell.length_b   1.000
_cell.length_c   1.000
_cell.angle_alpha   90.00
_cell.angle_beta   90.00
_cell.angle_gamma   90.00
#
_symmetry.space_group_name_H-M   'P 1'
#
loop_
_entity.id
_entity.type
_entity.pdbx_description
1 polymer ?
#
loop_
_entity_poly.entity_id
_entity_poly.type
_entity_poly.pdbx_seq_one_letter_code
_entity_poly.pdbx_strand_id
1 'polypeptide(L)'
;MYGDPMKLFAHLGTYALVLALCACSGNPFAPKKHTPEDDTDLPPAPDAISPVQAMDNLARAMRDRDKDLYETLLDQNFWFTETDCLGDLVLANGFEEELEIMGGSRDGSQPGIFDIFRTFEFDFELIRRSQELGPEYPSNPDNPNDPDAHPDEDWEVFRGRVEMLLLDENGDGFRVDQIMTYKLRLDENGLWKIIRWDNDPLSGNCGESAGKRPAGVFSWATLKQQTAP
;
A
#
# COMPACT_ATOMS: atom_id res chain seq x y z
N MET A 1 38.85 -61.09 -29.50
CA MET A 1 38.64 -59.64 -29.25
C MET A 1 37.95 -59.51 -27.88
N TYR A 2 38.74 -59.29 -26.85
CA TYR A 2 38.20 -59.05 -25.48
C TYR A 2 38.14 -57.55 -25.25
N GLY A 3 36.95 -57.00 -25.16
CA GLY A 3 36.73 -55.60 -24.83
C GLY A 3 36.99 -55.37 -23.35
N ASP A 4 37.74 -54.32 -23.06
CA ASP A 4 38.25 -53.95 -21.75
C ASP A 4 37.09 -53.53 -20.79
N PRO A 5 36.77 -54.32 -19.72
CA PRO A 5 35.61 -54.07 -18.84
C PRO A 5 35.79 -52.79 -18.02
N MET A 6 37.00 -52.20 -17.89
CA MET A 6 37.26 -51.01 -17.12
C MET A 6 36.70 -49.71 -17.75
N LYS A 7 36.47 -49.66 -19.05
CA LYS A 7 35.88 -48.47 -19.71
C LYS A 7 34.36 -48.32 -19.48
N LEU A 8 33.68 -49.43 -19.19
CA LEU A 8 32.23 -49.42 -18.97
C LEU A 8 31.85 -48.81 -17.61
N PHE A 9 32.68 -49.02 -16.58
CA PHE A 9 32.43 -48.48 -15.25
C PHE A 9 32.68 -46.95 -15.14
N ALA A 10 33.62 -46.41 -15.93
CA ALA A 10 33.91 -44.98 -15.93
C ALA A 10 32.76 -44.14 -16.47
N HIS A 11 31.98 -44.65 -17.43
CA HIS A 11 30.83 -43.91 -17.98
C HIS A 11 29.59 -43.99 -17.08
N LEU A 12 29.37 -45.08 -16.37
CA LEU A 12 28.25 -45.19 -15.44
C LEU A 12 28.39 -44.25 -14.23
N GLY A 13 29.61 -44.04 -13.72
CA GLY A 13 29.88 -43.12 -12.62
C GLY A 13 29.60 -41.67 -12.97
N THR A 14 29.90 -41.27 -14.20
CA THR A 14 29.72 -39.88 -14.70
C THR A 14 28.22 -39.55 -14.87
N TYR A 15 27.41 -40.49 -15.36
CA TYR A 15 25.97 -40.29 -15.49
C TYR A 15 25.24 -40.24 -14.13
N ALA A 16 25.68 -41.02 -13.15
CA ALA A 16 25.11 -40.97 -11.80
C ALA A 16 25.40 -39.64 -11.09
N LEU A 17 26.58 -39.03 -11.31
CA LEU A 17 26.95 -37.72 -10.76
C LEU A 17 26.16 -36.58 -11.38
N VAL A 18 25.90 -36.64 -12.70
CA VAL A 18 25.13 -35.60 -13.40
C VAL A 18 23.65 -35.65 -12.98
N LEU A 19 23.08 -36.84 -12.78
CA LEU A 19 21.71 -37.01 -12.30
C LEU A 19 21.50 -36.56 -10.85
N ALA A 20 22.51 -36.69 -9.98
CA ALA A 20 22.46 -36.20 -8.61
C ALA A 20 22.48 -34.66 -8.49
N LEU A 21 23.08 -33.97 -9.47
CA LEU A 21 23.12 -32.49 -9.50
C LEU A 21 21.82 -31.87 -10.03
N CYS A 22 20.98 -32.60 -10.75
CA CYS A 22 19.70 -32.12 -11.24
C CYS A 22 18.55 -32.24 -10.21
N ALA A 23 18.77 -32.93 -9.07
CA ALA A 23 17.74 -33.11 -8.05
C ALA A 23 17.61 -31.96 -7.06
N CYS A 24 18.50 -30.93 -7.11
CA CYS A 24 18.44 -29.73 -6.27
C CYS A 24 17.90 -28.51 -7.03
N SER A 25 16.77 -28.68 -7.75
CA SER A 25 16.13 -27.58 -8.46
C SER A 25 15.14 -26.76 -7.61
N GLY A 26 15.28 -26.76 -6.30
CA GLY A 26 14.65 -25.78 -5.43
C GLY A 26 15.59 -24.58 -5.30
N ASN A 27 15.30 -23.47 -5.95
CA ASN A 27 16.02 -22.23 -5.70
C ASN A 27 15.82 -21.84 -4.21
N PRO A 28 16.84 -21.91 -3.34
CA PRO A 28 16.68 -21.59 -1.91
C PRO A 28 16.37 -20.10 -1.68
N PHE A 29 16.48 -19.29 -2.72
CA PHE A 29 16.15 -17.86 -2.70
C PHE A 29 14.87 -17.55 -3.50
N ALA A 30 14.14 -18.58 -3.97
CA ALA A 30 12.83 -18.33 -4.56
C ALA A 30 11.92 -17.77 -3.47
N PRO A 31 11.27 -16.60 -3.68
CA PRO A 31 10.31 -16.10 -2.74
C PRO A 31 9.24 -17.19 -2.53
N LYS A 32 8.94 -17.49 -1.26
CA LYS A 32 7.84 -18.41 -0.94
C LYS A 32 6.59 -17.80 -1.54
N LYS A 33 5.90 -18.53 -2.42
CA LYS A 33 4.57 -18.14 -2.83
C LYS A 33 3.70 -18.10 -1.58
N HIS A 34 3.27 -16.91 -1.21
CA HIS A 34 2.27 -16.73 -0.17
C HIS A 34 0.97 -17.34 -0.70
N THR A 35 0.49 -18.39 -0.06
CA THR A 35 -0.83 -18.94 -0.35
C THR A 35 -1.82 -18.30 0.60
N PRO A 36 -3.01 -17.90 0.14
CA PRO A 36 -4.02 -17.26 0.99
C PRO A 36 -4.46 -18.07 2.23
N GLU A 37 -4.09 -19.35 2.32
CA GLU A 37 -4.36 -20.20 3.47
C GLU A 37 -3.40 -19.99 4.65
N ASP A 38 -2.27 -19.28 4.44
CA ASP A 38 -1.29 -19.00 5.50
C ASP A 38 -1.63 -17.74 6.34
N ASP A 39 -2.68 -16.98 5.97
CA ASP A 39 -3.01 -15.69 6.61
C ASP A 39 -3.76 -15.84 7.96
N THR A 40 -4.16 -17.06 8.36
CA THR A 40 -4.96 -17.26 9.57
C THR A 40 -4.18 -17.26 10.88
N ASP A 41 -2.84 -17.21 10.84
CA ASP A 41 -1.97 -17.31 12.02
C ASP A 41 -1.15 -16.03 12.34
N LEU A 42 -1.38 -14.92 11.62
CA LEU A 42 -0.72 -13.66 11.98
C LEU A 42 -1.28 -13.15 13.32
N PRO A 43 -0.39 -12.77 14.26
CA PRO A 43 -0.88 -12.19 15.50
C PRO A 43 -1.67 -10.91 15.19
N PRO A 44 -2.75 -10.61 15.95
CA PRO A 44 -3.53 -9.40 15.74
C PRO A 44 -2.62 -8.17 15.77
N ALA A 45 -2.98 -7.14 15.00
CA ALA A 45 -2.27 -5.88 15.06
C ALA A 45 -2.41 -5.26 16.45
N PRO A 46 -1.36 -4.66 17.00
CA PRO A 46 -1.46 -3.94 18.26
C PRO A 46 -2.36 -2.70 18.10
N ASP A 47 -3.01 -2.29 19.19
CA ASP A 47 -3.80 -1.06 19.21
C ASP A 47 -2.92 0.15 18.81
N ALA A 48 -3.49 1.07 18.07
CA ALA A 48 -2.80 2.28 17.60
C ALA A 48 -2.69 3.33 18.73
N ILE A 49 -1.97 3.01 19.80
CA ILE A 49 -1.79 3.88 20.99
C ILE A 49 -0.80 5.02 20.77
N SER A 50 -0.15 5.07 19.62
CA SER A 50 0.72 6.16 19.19
C SER A 50 0.56 6.43 17.69
N PRO A 51 0.87 7.66 17.20
CA PRO A 51 0.79 7.95 15.78
C PRO A 51 1.69 7.06 14.94
N VAL A 52 2.87 6.71 15.44
CA VAL A 52 3.81 5.80 14.77
C VAL A 52 3.19 4.42 14.64
N GLN A 53 2.56 3.90 15.71
CA GLN A 53 1.89 2.61 15.67
C GLN A 53 0.73 2.60 14.66
N ALA A 54 -0.02 3.71 14.53
CA ALA A 54 -1.07 3.82 13.51
C ALA A 54 -0.48 3.71 12.09
N MET A 55 0.65 4.37 11.81
CA MET A 55 1.34 4.28 10.52
C MET A 55 1.92 2.87 10.26
N ASP A 56 2.48 2.21 11.28
CA ASP A 56 2.97 0.82 11.17
C ASP A 56 1.80 -0.13 10.88
N ASN A 57 0.65 0.08 11.54
CA ASN A 57 -0.55 -0.70 11.30
C ASN A 57 -1.12 -0.44 9.88
N LEU A 58 -1.06 0.81 9.38
CA LEU A 58 -1.43 1.10 7.98
C LEU A 58 -0.57 0.31 7.01
N ALA A 59 0.76 0.36 7.19
CA ALA A 59 1.67 -0.39 6.34
C ALA A 59 1.40 -1.90 6.39
N ARG A 60 1.01 -2.42 7.56
CA ARG A 60 0.60 -3.81 7.73
C ARG A 60 -0.72 -4.11 7.02
N ALA A 61 -1.77 -3.30 7.25
CA ALA A 61 -3.07 -3.47 6.62
C ALA A 61 -2.97 -3.50 5.10
N MET A 62 -2.13 -2.62 4.53
CA MET A 62 -1.88 -2.57 3.10
C MET A 62 -1.19 -3.83 2.60
N ARG A 63 -0.09 -4.28 3.24
CA ARG A 63 0.66 -5.48 2.81
C ARG A 63 -0.15 -6.76 2.95
N ASP A 64 -0.87 -6.88 4.07
CA ASP A 64 -1.66 -8.08 4.39
C ASP A 64 -3.04 -8.03 3.71
N ARG A 65 -3.41 -6.89 3.12
CA ARG A 65 -4.73 -6.63 2.52
C ARG A 65 -5.85 -6.85 3.54
N ASP A 66 -5.57 -6.48 4.79
CA ASP A 66 -6.45 -6.65 5.94
C ASP A 66 -7.47 -5.50 5.97
N LYS A 67 -8.67 -5.80 5.44
CA LYS A 67 -9.78 -4.84 5.33
C LYS A 67 -10.24 -4.35 6.70
N ASP A 68 -10.33 -5.27 7.66
CA ASP A 68 -10.82 -4.96 9.00
C ASP A 68 -9.82 -4.05 9.73
N LEU A 69 -8.53 -4.37 9.66
CA LEU A 69 -7.49 -3.50 10.21
C LEU A 69 -7.48 -2.14 9.52
N TYR A 70 -7.59 -2.11 8.19
CA TYR A 70 -7.61 -0.85 7.43
C TYR A 70 -8.78 0.04 7.87
N GLU A 71 -10.00 -0.50 7.96
CA GLU A 71 -11.18 0.21 8.45
C GLU A 71 -10.97 0.78 9.86
N THR A 72 -10.38 -0.03 10.77
CA THR A 72 -10.13 0.42 12.15
C THR A 72 -9.15 1.57 12.27
N LEU A 73 -8.30 1.79 11.27
CA LEU A 73 -7.30 2.88 11.27
C LEU A 73 -7.84 4.20 10.76
N LEU A 74 -8.92 4.18 9.98
CA LEU A 74 -9.51 5.40 9.44
C LEU A 74 -10.46 6.03 10.47
N ASP A 75 -10.47 7.35 10.50
CA ASP A 75 -11.49 8.12 11.22
C ASP A 75 -12.79 8.16 10.42
N GLN A 76 -13.94 8.24 11.09
CA GLN A 76 -15.24 8.35 10.42
C GLN A 76 -15.40 9.65 9.62
N ASN A 77 -14.62 10.68 9.96
CA ASN A 77 -14.52 11.93 9.18
C ASN A 77 -13.31 11.92 8.25
N PHE A 78 -12.81 10.72 7.90
CA PHE A 78 -11.71 10.57 6.97
C PHE A 78 -11.99 11.23 5.63
N TRP A 79 -10.96 11.87 5.08
CA TRP A 79 -11.00 12.49 3.78
C TRP A 79 -9.69 12.28 3.03
N PHE A 80 -9.80 11.70 1.84
CA PHE A 80 -8.70 11.55 0.90
C PHE A 80 -8.75 12.67 -0.14
N THR A 81 -7.60 13.21 -0.51
CA THR A 81 -7.47 14.14 -1.64
C THR A 81 -6.22 13.86 -2.46
N GLU A 82 -6.34 14.11 -3.76
CA GLU A 82 -5.21 14.24 -4.67
C GLU A 82 -5.44 15.44 -5.58
N THR A 83 -4.45 16.30 -5.70
CA THR A 83 -4.47 17.45 -6.58
C THR A 83 -3.50 17.27 -7.74
N ASP A 84 -3.76 17.94 -8.85
CA ASP A 84 -2.81 18.04 -9.95
C ASP A 84 -1.77 19.15 -9.71
N CYS A 85 -0.89 19.35 -10.69
CA CYS A 85 0.17 20.37 -10.61
C CYS A 85 -0.33 21.82 -10.61
N LEU A 86 -1.58 22.05 -10.94
CA LEU A 86 -2.21 23.38 -10.91
C LEU A 86 -2.94 23.62 -9.59
N GLY A 87 -3.02 22.57 -8.75
CA GLY A 87 -3.78 22.58 -7.51
C GLY A 87 -5.25 22.22 -7.71
N ASP A 88 -5.63 21.81 -8.93
CA ASP A 88 -6.98 21.35 -9.19
C ASP A 88 -7.19 19.95 -8.61
N LEU A 89 -8.36 19.73 -7.98
CA LEU A 89 -8.73 18.47 -7.36
C LEU A 89 -8.92 17.37 -8.42
N VAL A 90 -8.13 16.29 -8.33
CA VAL A 90 -8.21 15.13 -9.23
C VAL A 90 -9.18 14.10 -8.68
N LEU A 91 -9.08 13.82 -7.38
CA LEU A 91 -9.93 12.88 -6.66
C LEU A 91 -10.11 13.32 -5.22
N ALA A 92 -11.31 13.16 -4.71
CA ALA A 92 -11.61 13.23 -3.28
C ALA A 92 -12.62 12.14 -2.93
N ASN A 93 -12.43 11.48 -1.80
CA ASN A 93 -13.37 10.50 -1.27
C ASN A 93 -13.36 10.50 0.25
N GLY A 94 -14.53 10.26 0.84
CA GLY A 94 -14.72 10.13 2.27
C GLY A 94 -14.55 8.70 2.75
N PHE A 95 -14.83 8.49 4.04
CA PHE A 95 -14.64 7.21 4.73
C PHE A 95 -15.33 6.02 4.03
N GLU A 96 -16.63 6.12 3.73
CA GLU A 96 -17.39 5.02 3.13
C GLU A 96 -16.90 4.69 1.71
N GLU A 97 -16.66 5.72 0.91
CA GLU A 97 -16.14 5.56 -0.45
C GLU A 97 -14.73 4.95 -0.45
N GLU A 98 -13.89 5.35 0.52
CA GLU A 98 -12.56 4.78 0.69
C GLU A 98 -12.62 3.30 1.01
N LEU A 99 -13.52 2.89 1.91
CA LEU A 99 -13.70 1.48 2.25
C LEU A 99 -14.23 0.66 1.06
N GLU A 100 -15.13 1.21 0.26
CA GLU A 100 -15.62 0.54 -0.96
C GLU A 100 -14.52 0.38 -2.00
N ILE A 101 -13.71 1.42 -2.23
CA ILE A 101 -12.59 1.37 -3.17
C ILE A 101 -11.55 0.32 -2.72
N MET A 102 -11.19 0.32 -1.45
CA MET A 102 -10.15 -0.57 -0.94
C MET A 102 -10.66 -1.98 -0.68
N GLY A 103 -11.80 -2.11 -0.04
CA GLY A 103 -12.35 -3.37 0.44
C GLY A 103 -13.38 -4.02 -0.49
N GLY A 104 -13.92 -3.26 -1.45
CA GLY A 104 -15.05 -3.69 -2.29
C GLY A 104 -16.40 -3.38 -1.67
N SER A 105 -17.45 -3.55 -2.46
CA SER A 105 -18.81 -3.29 -2.01
C SER A 105 -19.24 -4.23 -0.86
N ARG A 106 -19.99 -3.71 0.10
CA ARG A 106 -20.46 -4.46 1.28
C ARG A 106 -21.31 -5.68 0.93
N ASP A 107 -21.98 -5.67 -0.22
CA ASP A 107 -22.80 -6.78 -0.71
C ASP A 107 -21.99 -7.81 -1.52
N GLY A 108 -20.68 -7.58 -1.68
CA GLY A 108 -19.78 -8.46 -2.42
C GLY A 108 -19.96 -8.42 -3.95
N SER A 109 -20.75 -7.47 -4.47
CA SER A 109 -21.01 -7.36 -5.93
C SER A 109 -19.82 -6.81 -6.70
N GLN A 110 -18.94 -6.03 -6.05
CA GLN A 110 -17.78 -5.40 -6.65
C GLN A 110 -16.53 -5.68 -5.80
N PRO A 111 -15.44 -6.18 -6.39
CA PRO A 111 -14.18 -6.37 -5.68
C PRO A 111 -13.48 -5.03 -5.46
N GLY A 112 -12.87 -4.85 -4.30
CA GLY A 112 -12.00 -3.72 -4.01
C GLY A 112 -10.54 -3.98 -4.42
N ILE A 113 -9.69 -2.98 -4.21
CA ILE A 113 -8.25 -3.07 -4.49
C ILE A 113 -7.62 -4.28 -3.78
N PHE A 114 -7.99 -4.55 -2.53
CA PHE A 114 -7.48 -5.69 -1.76
C PHE A 114 -7.94 -7.05 -2.30
N ASP A 115 -9.04 -7.11 -3.05
CA ASP A 115 -9.50 -8.34 -3.69
C ASP A 115 -8.84 -8.57 -5.06
N ILE A 116 -8.62 -7.49 -5.82
CA ILE A 116 -8.08 -7.52 -7.18
C ILE A 116 -6.61 -7.92 -7.18
N PHE A 117 -5.82 -7.31 -6.30
CA PHE A 117 -4.37 -7.52 -6.29
C PHE A 117 -3.95 -8.59 -5.28
N ARG A 118 -3.15 -9.56 -5.72
CA ARG A 118 -2.63 -10.66 -4.90
C ARG A 118 -1.37 -10.28 -4.15
N THR A 119 -0.55 -9.42 -4.74
CA THR A 119 0.64 -8.86 -4.10
C THR A 119 0.41 -7.39 -3.85
N PHE A 120 0.67 -6.97 -2.63
CA PHE A 120 0.61 -5.57 -2.23
C PHE A 120 1.88 -5.27 -1.41
N GLU A 121 2.88 -4.67 -2.05
CA GLU A 121 4.04 -4.13 -1.36
C GLU A 121 3.76 -2.67 -1.04
N PHE A 122 4.01 -2.28 0.19
CA PHE A 122 3.83 -0.90 0.66
C PHE A 122 5.06 -0.51 1.49
N ASP A 123 5.72 0.54 1.08
CA ASP A 123 6.84 1.15 1.79
C ASP A 123 6.59 2.64 2.00
N PHE A 124 6.83 3.11 3.21
CA PHE A 124 6.67 4.51 3.61
C PHE A 124 7.99 5.04 4.16
N GLU A 125 8.66 5.87 3.39
CA GLU A 125 9.87 6.57 3.80
C GLU A 125 9.49 7.94 4.37
N LEU A 126 9.61 8.09 5.71
CA LEU A 126 9.30 9.34 6.40
C LEU A 126 10.27 10.45 5.99
N ILE A 127 9.74 11.54 5.41
CA ILE A 127 10.48 12.77 5.09
C ILE A 127 10.39 13.76 6.26
N ARG A 128 9.19 13.94 6.80
CA ARG A 128 8.93 14.92 7.86
C ARG A 128 7.81 14.46 8.76
N ARG A 129 7.97 14.69 10.06
CA ARG A 129 6.91 14.66 11.06
C ARG A 129 6.73 16.05 11.65
N SER A 130 5.49 16.50 11.81
CA SER A 130 5.12 17.77 12.43
C SER A 130 3.80 17.63 13.15
N GLN A 131 3.40 18.66 13.88
CA GLN A 131 2.10 18.77 14.52
C GLN A 131 1.40 20.03 13.98
N GLU A 132 0.10 19.91 13.72
CA GLU A 132 -0.81 21.02 13.47
C GLU A 132 -1.56 21.30 14.78
N LEU A 133 -1.41 22.52 15.30
CA LEU A 133 -2.06 22.91 16.56
C LEU A 133 -3.44 23.46 16.24
N GLY A 134 -4.48 22.98 16.92
CA GLY A 134 -5.87 23.34 16.67
C GLY A 134 -6.14 24.85 16.56
N PRO A 135 -5.62 25.72 17.44
CA PRO A 135 -5.81 27.16 17.36
C PRO A 135 -5.27 27.82 16.07
N GLU A 136 -4.37 27.14 15.34
CA GLU A 136 -3.83 27.63 14.06
C GLU A 136 -4.72 27.27 12.86
N TYR A 137 -5.72 26.39 13.08
CA TYR A 137 -6.66 25.88 12.06
C TYR A 137 -8.12 26.19 12.45
N PRO A 138 -8.48 27.48 12.57
CA PRO A 138 -9.82 27.89 13.01
C PRO A 138 -10.87 27.51 11.97
N SER A 139 -12.09 27.27 12.44
CA SER A 139 -13.24 27.11 11.55
C SER A 139 -13.44 28.37 10.70
N ASN A 140 -13.62 28.18 9.40
CA ASN A 140 -13.90 29.26 8.46
C ASN A 140 -15.42 29.48 8.36
N PRO A 141 -15.95 30.68 8.75
CA PRO A 141 -17.38 30.96 8.64
C PRO A 141 -17.92 30.90 7.21
N ASP A 142 -17.05 31.19 6.22
CA ASP A 142 -17.41 31.14 4.80
C ASP A 142 -17.34 29.73 4.21
N ASN A 143 -16.66 28.80 4.91
CA ASN A 143 -16.58 27.36 4.60
C ASN A 143 -16.69 26.54 5.88
N PRO A 144 -17.89 26.41 6.47
CA PRO A 144 -18.08 25.71 7.75
C PRO A 144 -17.79 24.20 7.67
N ASN A 145 -17.71 23.66 6.46
CA ASN A 145 -17.39 22.26 6.21
C ASN A 145 -15.94 22.08 5.70
N ASP A 146 -15.06 23.03 6.02
CA ASP A 146 -13.63 22.89 5.71
C ASP A 146 -13.09 21.63 6.41
N PRO A 147 -12.69 20.61 5.65
CA PRO A 147 -12.22 19.37 6.24
C PRO A 147 -10.90 19.52 7.00
N ASP A 148 -10.15 20.62 6.79
CA ASP A 148 -8.88 20.91 7.46
C ASP A 148 -9.04 21.79 8.70
N ALA A 149 -10.25 22.32 8.97
CA ALA A 149 -10.50 23.08 10.18
C ALA A 149 -10.64 22.16 11.40
N HIS A 150 -9.78 22.34 12.41
CA HIS A 150 -9.79 21.53 13.64
C HIS A 150 -9.39 22.36 14.88
N PRO A 151 -10.14 23.47 15.20
CA PRO A 151 -9.75 24.46 16.20
C PRO A 151 -9.59 23.91 17.62
N ASP A 152 -10.21 22.79 17.92
CA ASP A 152 -10.33 22.21 19.26
C ASP A 152 -9.43 20.99 19.48
N GLU A 153 -8.65 20.57 18.48
CA GLU A 153 -7.78 19.38 18.57
C GLU A 153 -6.46 19.57 17.80
N ASP A 154 -5.41 18.89 18.26
CA ASP A 154 -4.12 18.87 17.59
C ASP A 154 -3.98 17.62 16.74
N TRP A 155 -3.42 17.76 15.54
CA TRP A 155 -3.17 16.65 14.62
C TRP A 155 -1.69 16.37 14.47
N GLU A 156 -1.31 15.10 14.43
CA GLU A 156 0.02 14.67 14.03
C GLU A 156 0.08 14.50 12.52
N VAL A 157 1.14 15.00 11.90
CA VAL A 157 1.31 15.01 10.46
C VAL A 157 2.55 14.22 10.06
N PHE A 158 2.37 13.21 9.22
CA PHE A 158 3.43 12.41 8.62
C PHE A 158 3.46 12.67 7.12
N ARG A 159 4.53 13.26 6.63
CA ARG A 159 4.78 13.44 5.21
C ARG A 159 5.92 12.54 4.78
N GLY A 160 5.71 11.72 3.77
CA GLY A 160 6.68 10.76 3.31
C GLY A 160 6.53 10.39 1.85
N ARG A 161 7.54 9.69 1.33
CA ARG A 161 7.47 9.03 0.04
C ARG A 161 6.84 7.66 0.25
N VAL A 162 5.85 7.36 -0.56
CA VAL A 162 5.20 6.05 -0.61
C VAL A 162 5.55 5.38 -1.91
N GLU A 163 6.11 4.17 -1.81
CA GLU A 163 6.26 3.26 -2.92
C GLU A 163 5.31 2.08 -2.73
N MET A 164 4.48 1.80 -3.75
CA MET A 164 3.61 0.63 -3.76
C MET A 164 3.83 -0.17 -5.04
N LEU A 165 3.80 -1.49 -4.91
CA LEU A 165 3.71 -2.42 -6.03
C LEU A 165 2.49 -3.32 -5.81
N LEU A 166 1.57 -3.26 -6.75
CA LEU A 166 0.35 -4.05 -6.75
C LEU A 166 0.38 -4.97 -7.97
N LEU A 167 0.25 -6.28 -7.75
CA LEU A 167 0.22 -7.26 -8.82
C LEU A 167 -1.01 -8.15 -8.68
N ASP A 168 -1.71 -8.37 -9.80
CA ASP A 168 -2.81 -9.32 -9.88
C ASP A 168 -2.30 -10.79 -9.92
N GLU A 169 -3.21 -11.74 -10.09
CA GLU A 169 -2.89 -13.17 -10.17
C GLU A 169 -2.02 -13.54 -11.38
N ASN A 170 -2.00 -12.72 -12.43
CA ASN A 170 -1.21 -12.92 -13.66
C ASN A 170 0.19 -12.26 -13.56
N GLY A 171 0.40 -11.44 -12.52
CA GLY A 171 1.61 -10.65 -12.34
C GLY A 171 1.57 -9.31 -13.09
N ASP A 172 0.41 -8.95 -13.65
CA ASP A 172 0.17 -7.62 -14.19
C ASP A 172 -0.22 -6.66 -13.06
N GLY A 173 0.16 -5.38 -13.16
CA GLY A 173 -0.20 -4.47 -12.08
C GLY A 173 0.35 -3.08 -12.19
N PHE A 174 0.41 -2.41 -11.05
CA PHE A 174 0.68 -0.98 -10.93
C PHE A 174 1.83 -0.72 -9.97
N ARG A 175 2.62 0.30 -10.27
CA ARG A 175 3.56 0.91 -9.34
C ARG A 175 3.12 2.34 -9.06
N VAL A 176 3.02 2.68 -7.78
CA VAL A 176 2.82 4.04 -7.28
C VAL A 176 4.12 4.50 -6.63
N ASP A 177 4.55 5.71 -6.93
CA ASP A 177 5.72 6.36 -6.32
C ASP A 177 5.37 7.85 -6.17
N GLN A 178 4.99 8.25 -4.96
CA GLN A 178 4.35 9.55 -4.71
C GLN A 178 4.65 10.05 -3.30
N ILE A 179 4.67 11.36 -3.14
CA ILE A 179 4.70 11.98 -1.80
C ILE A 179 3.26 12.02 -1.27
N MET A 180 3.10 11.52 -0.06
CA MET A 180 1.83 11.46 0.64
C MET A 180 1.93 12.09 2.01
N THR A 181 0.86 12.73 2.43
CA THR A 181 0.73 13.33 3.77
C THR A 181 -0.43 12.68 4.48
N TYR A 182 -0.15 12.12 5.66
CA TYR A 182 -1.16 11.56 6.56
C TYR A 182 -1.29 12.46 7.77
N LYS A 183 -2.53 12.89 8.08
CA LYS A 183 -2.84 13.60 9.31
C LYS A 183 -3.63 12.68 10.23
N LEU A 184 -3.20 12.60 11.47
CA LEU A 184 -3.75 11.69 12.46
C LEU A 184 -4.25 12.47 13.67
N ARG A 185 -5.39 12.03 14.21
CA ARG A 185 -5.94 12.53 15.47
C ARG A 185 -6.16 11.42 16.48
N LEU A 186 -6.27 11.79 17.75
CA LEU A 186 -6.65 10.88 18.82
C LEU A 186 -8.18 10.79 18.87
N ASP A 187 -8.73 9.58 18.81
CA ASP A 187 -10.17 9.36 18.97
C ASP A 187 -10.59 9.39 20.46
N GLU A 188 -11.88 9.29 20.73
CA GLU A 188 -12.46 9.28 22.07
C GLU A 188 -12.03 8.08 22.94
N ASN A 189 -11.53 7.01 22.32
CA ASN A 189 -11.01 5.81 22.97
C ASN A 189 -9.52 5.89 23.25
N GLY A 190 -8.85 6.98 22.88
CA GLY A 190 -7.42 7.16 23.03
C GLY A 190 -6.60 6.42 21.97
N LEU A 191 -7.20 6.12 20.81
CA LEU A 191 -6.54 5.49 19.69
C LEU A 191 -6.30 6.51 18.56
N TRP A 192 -5.14 6.39 17.93
CA TRP A 192 -4.80 7.24 16.81
C TRP A 192 -5.46 6.76 15.51
N LYS A 193 -6.15 7.69 14.84
CA LYS A 193 -6.87 7.47 13.58
C LYS A 193 -6.35 8.39 12.49
N ILE A 194 -6.33 7.90 11.26
CA ILE A 194 -6.00 8.70 10.07
C ILE A 194 -7.27 9.46 9.69
N ILE A 195 -7.21 10.79 9.74
CA ILE A 195 -8.34 11.66 9.41
C ILE A 195 -8.17 12.32 8.03
N ARG A 196 -6.92 12.47 7.55
CA ARG A 196 -6.60 13.00 6.21
C ARG A 196 -5.52 12.17 5.56
N TRP A 197 -5.68 12.00 4.27
CA TRP A 197 -4.68 11.42 3.40
C TRP A 197 -4.59 12.27 2.14
N ASP A 198 -3.56 13.10 2.06
CA ASP A 198 -3.35 14.02 0.96
C ASP A 198 -2.20 13.53 0.08
N ASN A 199 -2.46 13.41 -1.22
CA ASN A 199 -1.44 13.07 -2.19
C ASN A 199 -0.96 14.31 -2.92
N ASP A 200 0.35 14.52 -2.90
CA ASP A 200 0.95 15.53 -3.75
C ASP A 200 0.85 15.10 -5.22
N PRO A 201 0.77 16.05 -6.15
CA PRO A 201 0.87 15.75 -7.57
C PRO A 201 2.19 15.03 -7.88
N LEU A 202 2.15 14.04 -8.79
CA LEU A 202 3.36 13.34 -9.22
C LEU A 202 4.38 14.36 -9.72
N SER A 203 5.53 14.41 -9.06
CA SER A 203 6.57 15.42 -9.28
C SER A 203 7.12 15.48 -10.72
N GLY A 204 6.96 14.42 -11.50
CA GLY A 204 7.29 14.39 -12.93
C GLY A 204 6.28 15.09 -13.84
N ASN A 205 5.12 15.51 -13.32
CA ASN A 205 4.06 16.13 -14.10
C ASN A 205 4.00 17.65 -13.95
N CYS A 206 4.79 18.22 -13.03
CA CYS A 206 4.72 19.65 -12.66
C CYS A 206 5.81 20.53 -13.29
N GLY A 207 6.32 20.18 -14.45
CA GLY A 207 7.33 20.96 -15.17
C GLY A 207 7.24 20.81 -16.68
N GLU A 208 8.07 21.54 -17.43
CA GLU A 208 8.16 21.48 -18.91
C GLU A 208 8.41 20.07 -19.48
N SER A 209 8.65 19.08 -18.60
CA SER A 209 8.86 17.67 -18.92
C SER A 209 7.64 16.78 -18.69
N ALA A 210 6.45 17.32 -18.50
CA ALA A 210 5.19 16.59 -18.28
C ALA A 210 4.83 15.53 -19.37
N GLY A 211 5.68 15.34 -20.35
CA GLY A 211 5.46 14.48 -21.51
C GLY A 211 5.91 13.03 -21.41
N LYS A 212 6.60 12.60 -20.35
CA LYS A 212 7.04 11.20 -20.26
C LYS A 212 6.98 10.68 -18.82
N ARG A 213 5.81 10.16 -18.43
CA ARG A 213 5.75 9.23 -17.30
C ARG A 213 6.64 8.02 -17.63
N PRO A 214 7.45 7.53 -16.69
CA PRO A 214 8.01 6.19 -16.84
C PRO A 214 6.85 5.23 -17.09
N ALA A 215 6.97 4.37 -18.09
CA ALA A 215 5.92 3.40 -18.37
C ALA A 215 5.66 2.57 -17.11
N GLY A 216 4.41 2.50 -16.69
CA GLY A 216 3.98 1.70 -15.54
C GLY A 216 3.97 2.39 -14.16
N VAL A 217 4.25 3.69 -14.07
CA VAL A 217 4.06 4.46 -12.82
C VAL A 217 2.76 5.26 -12.89
N PHE A 218 1.90 5.07 -11.91
CA PHE A 218 0.59 5.70 -11.79
C PHE A 218 0.48 6.49 -10.50
N SER A 219 -0.42 7.49 -10.45
CA SER A 219 -0.81 8.07 -9.17
C SER A 219 -1.78 7.14 -8.44
N TRP A 220 -1.83 7.28 -7.12
CA TRP A 220 -2.76 6.52 -6.30
C TRP A 220 -4.23 6.83 -6.66
N ALA A 221 -4.57 8.10 -6.94
CA ALA A 221 -5.89 8.48 -7.43
C ALA A 221 -6.24 7.84 -8.77
N THR A 222 -5.26 7.75 -9.71
CA THR A 222 -5.49 7.08 -10.99
C THR A 222 -5.86 5.61 -10.79
N LEU A 223 -5.15 4.91 -9.91
CA LEU A 223 -5.46 3.52 -9.58
C LEU A 223 -6.86 3.39 -8.97
N LYS A 224 -7.18 4.22 -7.97
CA LYS A 224 -8.52 4.24 -7.33
C LYS A 224 -9.64 4.48 -8.34
N GLN A 225 -9.46 5.42 -9.27
CA GLN A 225 -10.47 5.70 -10.32
C GLN A 225 -10.69 4.52 -11.27
N GLN A 226 -9.65 3.71 -11.53
CA GLN A 226 -9.76 2.54 -12.41
C GLN A 226 -10.41 1.33 -11.72
N THR A 227 -10.36 1.28 -10.41
CA THR A 227 -10.87 0.17 -9.59
C THR A 227 -12.16 0.54 -8.85
N ALA A 228 -12.54 1.82 -8.83
CA ALA A 228 -13.80 2.26 -8.22
C ALA A 228 -15.00 1.58 -8.90
N PRO A 229 -16.00 1.17 -8.13
CA PRO A 229 -17.20 0.48 -8.60
C PRO A 229 -18.07 1.33 -9.56
#